data_508b0a5bc2f2f19bf19ae3789226ac62
#
_entry.id   508b0a5bc2f2f19bf19ae3789226ac62
#
_cell.length_a   1.000
_cell.length_b   1.000
_cell.length_c   1.000
_cell.angle_alpha   90.00
_cell.angle_beta   90.00
_cell.angle_gamma   90.00
#
_symmetry.space_group_name_H-M   'P 1'
#
loop_
_entity.id
_entity.type
_entity.pdbx_description
1 polymer ?
#
loop_
_entity_poly.entity_id
_entity_poly.type
_entity_poly.pdbx_seq_one_letter_code
_entity_poly.pdbx_strand_id
1 'polypeptide(L)'
;MFIGRKEEVDEIRNALKSDKFEGIFLYGRRRVGKSEIIHEALKKYDGLVINYECRRASCMTNLNRLTKIFEDTLGLSNLVFNNFDDFFDFAFKISQEQDYVLVIDEFSFLLEDDFTIESSLAVAIDKYKNESKLKIIISGSYVTMMTKMIEYGSHSYGRFNHILFIRPFDYYTSALFYPNYSNEDKIKMFSVFGGIPYFNSLIDPKITADENIIRLLVKKDSILEHEINEMVLSETNKIRSEERRVGKECRSRW
;
A
#
# COMPACT_ATOMS: atom_id res chain seq x y z
N MET A 1 -10.47 -9.86 13.45
CA MET A 1 -9.28 -10.42 14.14
C MET A 1 -8.09 -10.23 13.22
N PHE A 2 -6.98 -9.63 13.68
CA PHE A 2 -5.76 -9.48 12.92
C PHE A 2 -4.92 -10.76 13.06
N ILE A 3 -4.51 -11.35 11.94
CA ILE A 3 -3.81 -12.64 11.91
C ILE A 3 -2.47 -12.47 11.19
N GLY A 4 -1.42 -13.04 11.75
CA GLY A 4 -0.07 -12.98 11.19
C GLY A 4 0.55 -11.59 11.21
N ARG A 5 1.55 -11.34 10.36
CA ARG A 5 2.17 -10.01 10.11
C ARG A 5 2.83 -9.36 11.33
N LYS A 6 3.21 -10.17 12.30
CA LYS A 6 3.82 -9.64 13.52
C LYS A 6 5.15 -8.94 13.22
N GLU A 7 5.96 -9.52 12.35
CA GLU A 7 7.27 -8.99 11.98
C GLU A 7 7.13 -7.65 11.27
N GLU A 8 6.24 -7.55 10.28
CA GLU A 8 6.01 -6.32 9.53
C GLU A 8 5.43 -5.22 10.42
N VAL A 9 4.49 -5.56 11.30
CA VAL A 9 3.93 -4.61 12.27
C VAL A 9 4.98 -4.13 13.27
N ASP A 10 5.80 -5.03 13.80
CA ASP A 10 6.83 -4.68 14.77
C ASP A 10 7.95 -3.86 14.12
N GLU A 11 8.28 -4.10 12.85
CA GLU A 11 9.24 -3.28 12.09
C GLU A 11 8.74 -1.83 11.96
N ILE A 12 7.47 -1.63 11.54
CA ILE A 12 6.88 -0.29 11.47
C ILE A 12 6.85 0.36 12.86
N ARG A 13 6.41 -0.36 13.90
CA ARG A 13 6.39 0.18 15.27
C ARG A 13 7.76 0.61 15.77
N ASN A 14 8.81 -0.11 15.40
CA ASN A 14 10.18 0.26 15.76
C ASN A 14 10.64 1.51 15.02
N ALA A 15 10.32 1.64 13.73
CA ALA A 15 10.58 2.85 12.96
C ALA A 15 9.85 4.08 13.54
N LEU A 16 8.60 3.91 14.02
CA LEU A 16 7.82 4.99 14.64
C LEU A 16 8.42 5.54 15.93
N LYS A 17 9.28 4.77 16.63
CA LYS A 17 9.95 5.18 17.86
C LYS A 17 11.27 5.92 17.63
N SER A 18 11.75 5.97 16.40
CA SER A 18 13.02 6.62 16.05
C SER A 18 12.93 8.14 16.24
N ASP A 19 14.02 8.78 16.64
CA ASP A 19 14.13 10.26 16.73
C ASP A 19 14.53 10.90 15.40
N LYS A 20 14.65 10.11 14.32
CA LYS A 20 15.13 10.55 13.01
C LYS A 20 14.04 10.38 11.96
N PHE A 21 14.31 10.89 10.77
CA PHE A 21 13.52 10.56 9.59
C PHE A 21 13.49 9.05 9.34
N GLU A 22 12.30 8.51 9.12
CA GLU A 22 12.13 7.13 8.69
C GLU A 22 11.19 7.07 7.48
N GLY A 23 11.70 6.52 6.39
CA GLY A 23 10.93 6.22 5.20
C GLY A 23 10.56 4.74 5.18
N ILE A 24 9.27 4.45 5.18
CA ILE A 24 8.72 3.10 5.20
C ILE A 24 7.95 2.87 3.90
N PHE A 25 8.31 1.82 3.17
CA PHE A 25 7.78 1.52 1.86
C PHE A 25 7.15 0.13 1.86
N LEU A 26 5.81 0.06 1.73
CA LEU A 26 5.07 -1.19 1.67
C LEU A 26 4.55 -1.42 0.25
N TYR A 27 4.83 -2.58 -0.31
CA TYR A 27 4.25 -2.93 -1.59
C TYR A 27 3.87 -4.41 -1.65
N GLY A 28 2.94 -4.73 -2.52
CA GLY A 28 2.43 -6.07 -2.66
C GLY A 28 1.07 -6.07 -3.35
N ARG A 29 0.62 -7.21 -3.78
CA ARG A 29 -0.65 -7.35 -4.49
C ARG A 29 -1.82 -6.71 -3.72
N ARG A 30 -2.87 -6.40 -4.45
CA ARG A 30 -4.13 -5.96 -3.85
C ARG A 30 -4.64 -7.02 -2.87
N ARG A 31 -5.25 -6.59 -1.73
CA ARG A 31 -5.88 -7.45 -0.72
C ARG A 31 -4.95 -8.35 0.10
N VAL A 32 -3.64 -8.11 0.05
CA VAL A 32 -2.66 -8.81 0.93
C VAL A 32 -2.55 -8.22 2.33
N GLY A 33 -3.30 -7.14 2.62
CA GLY A 33 -3.40 -6.57 3.97
C GLY A 33 -2.41 -5.44 4.28
N LYS A 34 -1.92 -4.69 3.28
CA LYS A 34 -0.99 -3.55 3.49
C LYS A 34 -1.58 -2.50 4.44
N SER A 35 -2.77 -1.99 4.12
CA SER A 35 -3.45 -0.96 4.93
C SER A 35 -3.79 -1.47 6.34
N GLU A 36 -4.12 -2.76 6.48
CA GLU A 36 -4.36 -3.40 7.79
C GLU A 36 -3.07 -3.48 8.63
N ILE A 37 -1.92 -3.75 8.02
CA ILE A 37 -0.61 -3.75 8.69
C ILE A 37 -0.30 -2.34 9.20
N ILE A 38 -0.46 -1.31 8.36
CA ILE A 38 -0.25 0.09 8.73
C ILE A 38 -1.19 0.48 9.89
N HIS A 39 -2.48 0.18 9.76
CA HIS A 39 -3.47 0.47 10.80
C HIS A 39 -3.13 -0.24 12.12
N GLU A 40 -2.76 -1.53 12.08
CA GLU A 40 -2.39 -2.28 13.29
C GLU A 40 -1.11 -1.73 13.93
N ALA A 41 -0.14 -1.28 13.14
CA ALA A 41 1.07 -0.66 13.67
C ALA A 41 0.76 0.66 14.39
N LEU A 42 -0.11 1.48 13.79
CA LEU A 42 -0.48 2.81 14.29
C LEU A 42 -1.41 2.77 15.52
N LYS A 43 -2.12 1.67 15.82
CA LYS A 43 -3.01 1.56 17.00
C LYS A 43 -2.35 1.91 18.32
N LYS A 44 -1.03 1.76 18.45
CA LYS A 44 -0.26 2.03 19.65
C LYS A 44 0.62 3.28 19.54
N TYR A 45 0.39 4.08 18.52
CA TYR A 45 1.09 5.33 18.32
C TYR A 45 0.23 6.47 18.86
N ASP A 46 0.74 7.20 19.84
CA ASP A 46 0.01 8.27 20.54
C ASP A 46 0.18 9.66 19.88
N GLY A 47 1.01 9.74 18.83
CA GLY A 47 1.26 10.98 18.09
C GLY A 47 0.25 11.27 17.00
N LEU A 48 0.44 12.39 16.30
CA LEU A 48 -0.40 12.79 15.18
C LEU A 48 -0.16 11.90 13.96
N VAL A 49 -1.25 11.51 13.30
CA VAL A 49 -1.23 10.69 12.09
C VAL A 49 -2.05 11.36 11.00
N ILE A 50 -1.40 11.70 9.92
CA ILE A 50 -2.03 12.13 8.66
C ILE A 50 -2.12 10.91 7.77
N ASN A 51 -3.32 10.40 7.55
CA ASN A 51 -3.54 9.20 6.75
C ASN A 51 -4.41 9.52 5.54
N TYR A 52 -3.83 9.37 4.37
CA TYR A 52 -4.49 9.61 3.09
C TYR A 52 -4.38 8.41 2.17
N GLU A 53 -5.52 7.91 1.69
CA GLU A 53 -5.60 6.90 0.64
C GLU A 53 -5.79 7.59 -0.72
N CYS A 54 -4.82 7.43 -1.62
CA CYS A 54 -4.89 7.97 -2.97
C CYS A 54 -6.01 7.33 -3.78
N ARG A 55 -6.63 8.11 -4.65
CA ARG A 55 -7.73 7.66 -5.49
C ARG A 55 -7.35 7.75 -6.96
N ARG A 56 -8.02 6.98 -7.80
CA ARG A 56 -7.95 7.15 -9.26
C ARG A 56 -8.58 8.47 -9.67
N ALA A 57 -7.82 9.54 -9.54
CA ALA A 57 -8.16 10.91 -9.87
C ALA A 57 -6.88 11.63 -10.23
N SER A 58 -6.96 12.85 -10.80
CA SER A 58 -5.77 13.62 -11.10
C SER A 58 -4.91 13.87 -9.85
N CYS A 59 -3.60 14.04 -10.05
CA CYS A 59 -2.66 14.39 -8.98
C CYS A 59 -3.11 15.63 -8.21
N MET A 60 -3.63 16.66 -8.89
CA MET A 60 -4.16 17.85 -8.25
C MET A 60 -5.37 17.57 -7.35
N THR A 61 -6.27 16.66 -7.78
CA THR A 61 -7.42 16.26 -6.94
C THR A 61 -6.95 15.51 -5.69
N ASN A 62 -5.98 14.62 -5.82
CA ASN A 62 -5.38 13.92 -4.69
C ASN A 62 -4.65 14.90 -3.77
N LEU A 63 -3.86 15.83 -4.32
CA LEU A 63 -3.15 16.86 -3.57
C LEU A 63 -4.09 17.72 -2.73
N ASN A 64 -5.17 18.24 -3.32
CA ASN A 64 -6.14 19.07 -2.60
C ASN A 64 -6.82 18.31 -1.44
N ARG A 65 -7.12 17.01 -1.62
CA ARG A 65 -7.69 16.18 -0.55
C ARG A 65 -6.68 15.90 0.56
N LEU A 66 -5.44 15.58 0.20
CA LEU A 66 -4.37 15.38 1.15
C LEU A 66 -4.09 16.67 1.94
N THR A 67 -4.05 17.83 1.26
CA THR A 67 -3.91 19.14 1.90
C THR A 67 -4.98 19.40 2.93
N LYS A 68 -6.24 19.07 2.62
CA LYS A 68 -7.35 19.25 3.57
C LYS A 68 -7.20 18.39 4.82
N ILE A 69 -6.82 17.10 4.67
CA ILE A 69 -6.54 16.22 5.81
C ILE A 69 -5.36 16.76 6.63
N PHE A 70 -4.35 17.28 5.95
CA PHE A 70 -3.17 17.88 6.56
C PHE A 70 -3.54 19.11 7.42
N GLU A 71 -4.37 20.02 6.88
CA GLU A 71 -4.90 21.18 7.60
C GLU A 71 -5.69 20.74 8.85
N ASP A 72 -6.66 19.83 8.66
CA ASP A 72 -7.55 19.38 9.73
C ASP A 72 -6.78 18.67 10.86
N THR A 73 -5.74 17.91 10.53
CA THR A 73 -4.94 17.16 11.52
C THR A 73 -3.98 18.06 12.31
N LEU A 74 -3.34 19.02 11.64
CA LEU A 74 -2.34 19.89 12.25
C LEU A 74 -2.92 21.22 12.79
N GLY A 75 -4.24 21.44 12.62
CA GLY A 75 -4.87 22.70 13.03
C GLY A 75 -4.45 23.92 12.18
N LEU A 76 -4.04 23.68 10.94
CA LEU A 76 -3.65 24.70 9.97
C LEU A 76 -4.85 25.13 9.12
N SER A 77 -4.71 26.22 8.39
CA SER A 77 -5.77 26.69 7.49
C SER A 77 -5.20 27.47 6.32
N ASN A 78 -5.94 27.48 5.20
CA ASN A 78 -5.62 28.21 3.98
C ASN A 78 -4.30 27.77 3.30
N LEU A 79 -3.95 26.49 3.45
CA LEU A 79 -2.83 25.94 2.70
C LEU A 79 -3.24 25.71 1.23
N VAL A 80 -2.38 26.17 0.33
CA VAL A 80 -2.54 25.95 -1.11
C VAL A 80 -1.22 25.48 -1.68
N PHE A 81 -1.23 24.30 -2.29
CA PHE A 81 -0.07 23.77 -3.00
C PHE A 81 -0.41 23.63 -4.49
N ASN A 82 0.52 24.06 -5.35
CA ASN A 82 0.35 23.95 -6.79
C ASN A 82 0.85 22.60 -7.35
N ASN A 83 1.70 21.92 -6.60
CA ASN A 83 2.33 20.67 -6.98
C ASN A 83 2.78 19.88 -5.75
N PHE A 84 3.26 18.65 -5.95
CA PHE A 84 3.77 17.80 -4.88
C PHE A 84 5.16 18.24 -4.37
N ASP A 85 5.95 19.00 -5.15
CA ASP A 85 7.22 19.55 -4.66
C ASP A 85 6.97 20.51 -3.49
N ASP A 86 6.04 21.46 -3.68
CA ASP A 86 5.66 22.42 -2.65
C ASP A 86 5.07 21.72 -1.41
N PHE A 87 4.24 20.70 -1.63
CA PHE A 87 3.64 19.93 -0.55
C PHE A 87 4.69 19.19 0.27
N PHE A 88 5.57 18.42 -0.36
CA PHE A 88 6.60 17.67 0.37
C PHE A 88 7.60 18.60 1.05
N ASP A 89 8.03 19.69 0.40
CA ASP A 89 8.91 20.69 1.03
C ASP A 89 8.27 21.25 2.31
N PHE A 90 6.99 21.59 2.27
CA PHE A 90 6.25 22.08 3.43
C PHE A 90 6.08 21.00 4.49
N ALA A 91 5.70 19.77 4.11
CA ALA A 91 5.51 18.66 5.04
C ALA A 91 6.80 18.36 5.82
N PHE A 92 7.94 18.30 5.14
CA PHE A 92 9.21 18.10 5.82
C PHE A 92 9.61 19.28 6.73
N LYS A 93 9.34 20.52 6.34
CA LYS A 93 9.63 21.70 7.18
C LYS A 93 8.82 21.69 8.47
N ILE A 94 7.51 21.43 8.38
CA ILE A 94 6.66 21.43 9.57
C ILE A 94 7.02 20.28 10.53
N SER A 95 7.58 19.19 10.01
CA SER A 95 8.04 18.07 10.84
C SER A 95 9.28 18.37 11.68
N GLN A 96 9.94 19.49 11.47
CA GLN A 96 11.04 19.98 12.33
C GLN A 96 10.49 20.61 13.63
N GLU A 97 9.26 21.12 13.57
CA GLU A 97 8.60 21.80 14.69
C GLU A 97 7.59 20.88 15.41
N GLN A 98 6.98 19.95 14.68
CA GLN A 98 5.93 19.08 15.18
C GLN A 98 6.08 17.65 14.67
N ASP A 99 6.20 16.68 15.56
CA ASP A 99 6.32 15.28 15.22
C ASP A 99 4.97 14.70 14.72
N TYR A 100 4.97 14.03 13.59
CA TYR A 100 3.81 13.33 13.04
C TYR A 100 4.20 12.22 12.08
N VAL A 101 3.25 11.35 11.79
CA VAL A 101 3.35 10.29 10.77
C VAL A 101 2.51 10.68 9.56
N LEU A 102 3.11 10.66 8.37
CA LEU A 102 2.42 10.85 7.10
C LEU A 102 2.27 9.51 6.41
N VAL A 103 1.05 9.05 6.25
CA VAL A 103 0.70 7.83 5.50
C VAL A 103 0.08 8.23 4.17
N ILE A 104 0.67 7.75 3.07
CA ILE A 104 0.12 7.89 1.72
C ILE A 104 -0.12 6.48 1.18
N ASP A 105 -1.34 6.00 1.36
CA ASP A 105 -1.74 4.67 0.89
C ASP A 105 -2.15 4.70 -0.58
N GLU A 106 -1.94 3.61 -1.29
CA GLU A 106 -2.16 3.48 -2.74
C GLU A 106 -1.44 4.56 -3.58
N PHE A 107 -0.22 4.91 -3.19
CA PHE A 107 0.65 5.89 -3.87
C PHE A 107 0.82 5.62 -5.36
N SER A 108 0.70 4.37 -5.74
CA SER A 108 0.72 3.95 -7.15
C SER A 108 -0.30 4.67 -8.03
N PHE A 109 -1.42 5.17 -7.49
CA PHE A 109 -2.37 5.97 -8.28
C PHE A 109 -1.85 7.37 -8.63
N LEU A 110 -0.98 7.96 -7.79
CA LEU A 110 -0.29 9.21 -8.13
C LEU A 110 0.72 8.97 -9.25
N LEU A 111 1.47 7.88 -9.16
CA LEU A 111 2.49 7.53 -10.17
C LEU A 111 1.87 7.15 -11.53
N GLU A 112 0.63 6.64 -11.56
CA GLU A 112 -0.09 6.40 -12.83
C GLU A 112 -0.37 7.71 -13.58
N ASP A 113 -0.69 8.78 -12.86
CA ASP A 113 -1.01 10.10 -13.42
C ASP A 113 0.26 10.91 -13.71
N ASP A 114 1.16 10.98 -12.73
CA ASP A 114 2.43 11.70 -12.85
C ASP A 114 3.58 10.99 -12.12
N PHE A 115 4.46 10.37 -12.87
CA PHE A 115 5.61 9.65 -12.31
C PHE A 115 6.67 10.60 -11.71
N THR A 116 6.63 11.91 -12.03
CA THR A 116 7.59 12.89 -11.50
C THR A 116 7.43 13.11 -9.99
N ILE A 117 6.29 12.74 -9.40
CA ILE A 117 6.04 12.81 -7.95
C ILE A 117 7.04 11.97 -7.16
N GLU A 118 7.55 10.87 -7.74
CA GLU A 118 8.64 10.12 -7.15
C GLU A 118 9.88 10.99 -6.92
N SER A 119 10.27 11.77 -7.93
CA SER A 119 11.44 12.65 -7.82
C SER A 119 11.20 13.79 -6.85
N SER A 120 10.00 14.34 -6.79
CA SER A 120 9.60 15.37 -5.81
C SER A 120 9.81 14.89 -4.38
N LEU A 121 9.34 13.67 -4.08
CA LEU A 121 9.53 13.05 -2.77
C LEU A 121 11.02 12.79 -2.49
N ALA A 122 11.75 12.25 -3.45
CA ALA A 122 13.17 11.94 -3.31
C ALA A 122 14.01 13.19 -3.00
N VAL A 123 13.74 14.30 -3.69
CA VAL A 123 14.40 15.58 -3.47
C VAL A 123 14.10 16.11 -2.06
N ALA A 124 12.85 16.04 -1.62
CA ALA A 124 12.48 16.47 -0.27
C ALA A 124 13.16 15.61 0.81
N ILE A 125 13.22 14.29 0.63
CA ILE A 125 13.94 13.38 1.55
C ILE A 125 15.42 13.79 1.64
N ASP A 126 16.10 13.95 0.51
CA ASP A 126 17.53 14.29 0.51
C ASP A 126 17.82 15.64 1.18
N LYS A 127 16.92 16.60 1.00
CA LYS A 127 17.07 17.94 1.57
C LYS A 127 16.90 17.96 3.09
N TYR A 128 15.97 17.15 3.63
CA TYR A 128 15.52 17.31 5.01
C TYR A 128 15.81 16.12 5.93
N LYS A 129 16.21 14.94 5.42
CA LYS A 129 16.33 13.70 6.21
C LYS A 129 17.23 13.79 7.45
N ASN A 130 18.18 14.70 7.46
CA ASN A 130 19.11 14.86 8.60
C ASN A 130 18.56 15.77 9.71
N GLU A 131 17.51 16.55 9.42
CA GLU A 131 16.95 17.55 10.32
C GLU A 131 15.50 17.24 10.70
N SER A 132 14.83 16.42 9.90
CA SER A 132 13.43 16.04 10.06
C SER A 132 13.29 14.77 10.91
N LYS A 133 12.22 14.72 11.71
CA LYS A 133 11.78 13.51 12.41
C LYS A 133 10.56 12.87 11.76
N LEU A 134 10.18 13.30 10.57
CA LEU A 134 9.04 12.77 9.84
C LEU A 134 9.12 11.26 9.68
N LYS A 135 8.03 10.58 9.95
CA LYS A 135 7.82 9.19 9.57
C LYS A 135 6.89 9.18 8.36
N ILE A 136 7.42 8.81 7.21
CA ILE A 136 6.61 8.69 6.00
C ILE A 136 6.38 7.21 5.67
N ILE A 137 5.11 6.84 5.54
CA ILE A 137 4.71 5.49 5.15
C ILE A 137 4.04 5.58 3.79
N ILE A 138 4.64 4.93 2.80
CA ILE A 138 4.09 4.84 1.45
C ILE A 138 3.67 3.41 1.17
N SER A 139 2.46 3.22 0.69
CA SER A 139 2.04 1.90 0.25
C SER A 139 1.49 1.91 -1.18
N GLY A 140 1.54 0.76 -1.86
CA GLY A 140 0.98 0.62 -3.19
C GLY A 140 0.73 -0.83 -3.60
N SER A 141 -0.33 -1.01 -4.40
CA SER A 141 -0.74 -2.32 -4.89
C SER A 141 -0.21 -2.67 -6.28
N TYR A 142 0.32 -1.72 -7.03
CA TYR A 142 0.94 -1.95 -8.33
C TYR A 142 2.40 -2.35 -8.18
N VAL A 143 2.62 -3.65 -7.97
CA VAL A 143 3.94 -4.20 -7.65
C VAL A 143 5.01 -3.72 -8.62
N THR A 144 4.79 -3.83 -9.93
CA THR A 144 5.76 -3.42 -10.95
C THR A 144 6.13 -1.94 -10.85
N MET A 145 5.14 -1.06 -10.63
CA MET A 145 5.37 0.37 -10.51
C MET A 145 6.10 0.72 -9.21
N MET A 146 5.66 0.13 -8.11
CA MET A 146 6.30 0.31 -6.81
C MET A 146 7.73 -0.23 -6.80
N THR A 147 8.00 -1.37 -7.45
CA THR A 147 9.36 -1.91 -7.56
C THR A 147 10.27 -0.96 -8.32
N LYS A 148 9.80 -0.32 -9.39
CA LYS A 148 10.59 0.68 -10.14
C LYS A 148 11.08 1.83 -9.28
N MET A 149 10.34 2.25 -8.23
CA MET A 149 10.77 3.32 -7.30
C MET A 149 11.97 2.94 -6.44
N ILE A 150 12.18 1.65 -6.20
CA ILE A 150 13.25 1.16 -5.31
C ILE A 150 14.38 0.45 -6.04
N GLU A 151 14.29 0.31 -7.38
CA GLU A 151 15.33 -0.26 -8.21
C GLU A 151 16.50 0.69 -8.40
N TYR A 152 17.68 0.12 -8.66
CA TYR A 152 18.87 0.91 -8.96
C TYR A 152 18.63 1.83 -10.18
N GLY A 153 18.95 3.11 -9.99
CA GLY A 153 18.75 4.14 -11.01
C GLY A 153 17.44 4.92 -10.88
N SER A 154 16.53 4.53 -9.98
CA SER A 154 15.35 5.35 -9.64
C SER A 154 15.73 6.51 -8.70
N HIS A 155 14.92 7.57 -8.70
CA HIS A 155 15.14 8.70 -7.79
C HIS A 155 14.99 8.30 -6.32
N SER A 156 14.13 7.34 -6.02
CA SER A 156 13.87 6.89 -4.64
C SER A 156 14.81 5.80 -4.13
N TYR A 157 15.74 5.30 -4.98
CA TYR A 157 16.69 4.27 -4.58
C TYR A 157 17.51 4.66 -3.34
N GLY A 158 17.50 3.81 -2.32
CA GLY A 158 18.26 4.00 -1.08
C GLY A 158 17.73 5.11 -0.15
N ARG A 159 16.51 5.66 -0.41
CA ARG A 159 15.90 6.71 0.40
C ARG A 159 14.87 6.22 1.41
N PHE A 160 14.43 4.97 1.28
CA PHE A 160 13.56 4.31 2.25
C PHE A 160 14.40 3.40 3.16
N ASN A 161 14.21 3.56 4.48
CA ASN A 161 14.92 2.79 5.50
C ASN A 161 14.34 1.37 5.63
N HIS A 162 13.03 1.26 5.41
CA HIS A 162 12.26 0.03 5.55
C HIS A 162 11.52 -0.27 4.26
N ILE A 163 11.83 -1.41 3.64
CA ILE A 163 11.20 -1.84 2.39
C ILE A 163 10.55 -3.20 2.64
N LEU A 164 9.21 -3.21 2.69
CA LEU A 164 8.40 -4.36 3.04
C LEU A 164 7.62 -4.87 1.81
N PHE A 165 8.01 -6.01 1.28
CA PHE A 165 7.23 -6.71 0.26
C PHE A 165 6.20 -7.63 0.91
N ILE A 166 4.95 -7.22 0.90
CA ILE A 166 3.85 -7.96 1.52
C ILE A 166 3.35 -9.05 0.58
N ARG A 167 3.72 -10.29 0.91
CA ARG A 167 3.32 -11.49 0.16
C ARG A 167 2.00 -12.07 0.69
N PRO A 168 1.28 -12.88 -0.11
CA PRO A 168 0.22 -13.71 0.43
C PRO A 168 0.72 -14.57 1.60
N PHE A 169 -0.16 -14.96 2.49
CA PHE A 169 0.16 -15.88 3.58
C PHE A 169 0.56 -17.26 3.06
N ASP A 170 1.38 -17.95 3.82
CA ASP A 170 1.62 -19.36 3.65
C ASP A 170 0.42 -20.20 4.14
N TYR A 171 0.51 -21.51 3.96
CA TYR A 171 -0.52 -22.45 4.41
C TYR A 171 -0.78 -22.35 5.93
N TYR A 172 0.28 -22.29 6.73
CA TYR A 172 0.16 -22.30 8.20
C TYR A 172 -0.56 -21.06 8.71
N THR A 173 -0.21 -19.91 8.20
CA THR A 173 -0.85 -18.64 8.56
C THR A 173 -2.30 -18.59 8.05
N SER A 174 -2.55 -19.06 6.84
CA SER A 174 -3.91 -19.11 6.28
C SER A 174 -4.83 -20.04 7.07
N ALA A 175 -4.32 -21.17 7.56
CA ALA A 175 -5.08 -22.11 8.37
C ALA A 175 -5.59 -21.55 9.71
N LEU A 176 -5.02 -20.43 10.18
CA LEU A 176 -5.47 -19.74 11.39
C LEU A 176 -6.84 -19.06 11.22
N PHE A 177 -7.31 -18.84 10.00
CA PHE A 177 -8.64 -18.27 9.73
C PHE A 177 -9.77 -19.30 9.98
N TYR A 178 -9.46 -20.59 9.88
CA TYR A 178 -10.40 -21.70 10.06
C TYR A 178 -9.79 -22.80 10.96
N PRO A 179 -9.50 -22.48 12.24
CA PRO A 179 -8.71 -23.33 13.12
C PRO A 179 -9.36 -24.69 13.40
N ASN A 180 -10.69 -24.75 13.38
CA ASN A 180 -11.47 -25.95 13.72
C ASN A 180 -11.65 -26.94 12.55
N TYR A 181 -11.18 -26.60 11.35
CA TYR A 181 -11.26 -27.50 10.20
C TYR A 181 -10.25 -28.64 10.33
N SER A 182 -10.59 -29.78 9.75
CA SER A 182 -9.65 -30.90 9.59
C SER A 182 -8.43 -30.48 8.76
N ASN A 183 -7.33 -31.22 8.87
CA ASN A 183 -6.15 -30.94 8.05
C ASN A 183 -6.44 -31.05 6.54
N GLU A 184 -7.31 -31.99 6.16
CA GLU A 184 -7.75 -32.18 4.77
C GLU A 184 -8.54 -30.96 4.29
N ASP A 185 -9.49 -30.46 5.09
CA ASP A 185 -10.26 -29.26 4.77
C ASP A 185 -9.40 -28.02 4.74
N LYS A 186 -8.41 -27.88 5.63
CA LYS A 186 -7.44 -26.77 5.61
C LYS A 186 -6.63 -26.77 4.32
N ILE A 187 -6.16 -27.92 3.86
CA ILE A 187 -5.45 -28.06 2.58
C ILE A 187 -6.39 -27.72 1.42
N LYS A 188 -7.63 -28.21 1.44
CA LYS A 188 -8.66 -27.90 0.45
C LYS A 188 -8.89 -26.39 0.37
N MET A 189 -9.11 -25.71 1.50
CA MET A 189 -9.35 -24.27 1.55
C MET A 189 -8.17 -23.48 1.03
N PHE A 190 -6.94 -23.83 1.44
CA PHE A 190 -5.73 -23.16 0.93
C PHE A 190 -5.52 -23.39 -0.56
N SER A 191 -5.82 -24.56 -1.09
CA SER A 191 -5.74 -24.89 -2.52
C SER A 191 -6.72 -24.06 -3.36
N VAL A 192 -7.88 -23.71 -2.79
CA VAL A 192 -8.94 -22.96 -3.48
C VAL A 192 -8.75 -21.44 -3.33
N PHE A 193 -8.52 -20.93 -2.12
CA PHE A 193 -8.49 -19.50 -1.81
C PHE A 193 -7.08 -18.91 -1.74
N GLY A 194 -6.07 -19.78 -1.67
CA GLY A 194 -4.67 -19.36 -1.50
C GLY A 194 -4.43 -18.60 -0.20
N GLY A 195 -3.32 -17.84 -0.18
CA GLY A 195 -2.89 -17.10 1.00
C GLY A 195 -3.35 -15.64 1.05
N ILE A 196 -4.33 -15.20 0.23
CA ILE A 196 -4.79 -13.82 0.25
C ILE A 196 -5.66 -13.60 1.50
N PRO A 197 -5.25 -12.72 2.45
CA PRO A 197 -5.95 -12.51 3.71
C PRO A 197 -7.43 -12.17 3.54
N TYR A 198 -7.74 -11.31 2.58
CA TYR A 198 -9.12 -10.92 2.29
C TYR A 198 -10.00 -12.13 1.94
N PHE A 199 -9.52 -13.04 1.08
CA PHE A 199 -10.29 -14.22 0.70
C PHE A 199 -10.50 -15.15 1.89
N ASN A 200 -9.45 -15.36 2.68
CA ASN A 200 -9.52 -16.18 3.89
C ASN A 200 -10.46 -15.56 4.95
N SER A 201 -10.55 -14.22 5.03
CA SER A 201 -11.46 -13.54 5.97
C SER A 201 -12.94 -13.70 5.65
N LEU A 202 -13.29 -14.06 4.41
CA LEU A 202 -14.66 -14.32 3.97
C LEU A 202 -15.16 -15.73 4.34
N ILE A 203 -14.26 -16.62 4.74
CA ILE A 203 -14.59 -17.99 5.13
C ILE A 203 -15.33 -17.97 6.46
N ASP A 204 -16.51 -18.61 6.51
CA ASP A 204 -17.24 -18.83 7.75
C ASP A 204 -16.77 -20.16 8.37
N PRO A 205 -16.06 -20.13 9.51
CA PRO A 205 -15.55 -21.36 10.12
C PRO A 205 -16.64 -22.23 10.79
N LYS A 206 -17.90 -21.79 10.77
CA LYS A 206 -19.03 -22.52 11.35
C LYS A 206 -19.71 -23.47 10.39
N ILE A 207 -19.47 -23.33 9.09
CA ILE A 207 -19.99 -24.19 8.04
C ILE A 207 -18.87 -25.02 7.42
N THR A 208 -19.19 -26.02 6.65
CA THR A 208 -18.20 -26.93 6.04
C THR A 208 -17.35 -26.22 4.98
N ALA A 209 -16.19 -26.81 4.66
CA ALA A 209 -15.32 -26.33 3.60
C ALA A 209 -16.06 -26.27 2.25
N ASP A 210 -16.83 -27.31 1.91
CA ASP A 210 -17.59 -27.37 0.66
C ASP A 210 -18.69 -26.31 0.58
N GLU A 211 -19.41 -26.07 1.66
CA GLU A 211 -20.40 -24.98 1.72
C GLU A 211 -19.77 -23.60 1.52
N ASN A 212 -18.58 -23.36 2.09
CA ASN A 212 -17.84 -22.11 1.84
C ASN A 212 -17.40 -21.97 0.38
N ILE A 213 -16.89 -23.04 -0.23
CA ILE A 213 -16.47 -23.02 -1.64
C ILE A 213 -17.69 -22.72 -2.53
N ILE A 214 -18.81 -23.40 -2.31
CA ILE A 214 -20.05 -23.18 -3.06
C ILE A 214 -20.51 -21.72 -2.89
N ARG A 215 -20.55 -21.21 -1.67
CA ARG A 215 -21.03 -19.87 -1.34
C ARG A 215 -20.16 -18.76 -1.96
N LEU A 216 -18.85 -18.93 -1.91
CA LEU A 216 -17.91 -17.86 -2.27
C LEU A 216 -17.47 -17.90 -3.73
N LEU A 217 -17.53 -19.06 -4.41
CA LEU A 217 -17.00 -19.21 -5.76
C LEU A 217 -18.02 -19.76 -6.77
N VAL A 218 -18.86 -20.76 -6.37
CA VAL A 218 -19.68 -21.51 -7.32
C VAL A 218 -21.04 -20.85 -7.57
N LYS A 219 -21.61 -20.20 -6.56
CA LYS A 219 -22.87 -19.49 -6.75
C LYS A 219 -22.69 -18.36 -7.75
N LYS A 220 -23.66 -18.24 -8.67
CA LYS A 220 -23.73 -17.12 -9.60
C LYS A 220 -23.71 -15.80 -8.84
N ASP A 221 -22.97 -14.83 -9.34
CA ASP A 221 -22.74 -13.52 -8.74
C ASP A 221 -22.09 -13.61 -7.34
N SER A 222 -21.25 -14.60 -7.12
CA SER A 222 -20.50 -14.74 -5.87
C SER A 222 -19.48 -13.61 -5.71
N ILE A 223 -19.19 -13.28 -4.44
CA ILE A 223 -18.27 -12.19 -4.12
C ILE A 223 -16.90 -12.37 -4.79
N LEU A 224 -16.38 -13.59 -4.79
CA LEU A 224 -15.04 -13.87 -5.33
C LEU A 224 -15.03 -14.00 -6.86
N GLU A 225 -16.13 -14.35 -7.50
CA GLU A 225 -16.23 -14.34 -8.96
C GLU A 225 -15.93 -12.95 -9.52
N HIS A 226 -16.58 -11.91 -8.98
CA HIS A 226 -16.32 -10.53 -9.38
C HIS A 226 -14.90 -10.09 -9.06
N GLU A 227 -14.41 -10.40 -7.87
CA GLU A 227 -13.08 -10.00 -7.43
C GLU A 227 -11.94 -10.61 -8.25
N ILE A 228 -12.05 -11.91 -8.56
CA ILE A 228 -11.04 -12.60 -9.38
C ILE A 228 -11.04 -12.01 -10.79
N ASN A 229 -12.21 -11.78 -11.37
CA ASN A 229 -12.33 -11.16 -12.69
C ASN A 229 -11.71 -9.76 -12.72
N GLU A 230 -11.98 -8.92 -11.72
CA GLU A 230 -11.37 -7.59 -11.61
C GLU A 230 -9.85 -7.67 -11.43
N MET A 231 -9.35 -8.59 -10.63
CA MET A 231 -7.91 -8.80 -10.46
C MET A 231 -7.25 -9.23 -11.78
N VAL A 232 -7.81 -10.21 -12.48
CA VAL A 232 -7.29 -10.69 -13.75
C VAL A 232 -7.33 -9.58 -14.81
N LEU A 233 -8.44 -8.85 -14.92
CA LEU A 233 -8.57 -7.73 -15.87
C LEU A 233 -7.57 -6.61 -15.57
N SER A 234 -7.37 -6.29 -14.29
CA SER A 234 -6.40 -5.26 -13.89
C SER A 234 -4.96 -5.65 -14.24
N GLU A 235 -4.59 -6.91 -14.10
CA GLU A 235 -3.26 -7.41 -14.45
C GLU A 235 -3.07 -7.53 -15.98
N THR A 236 -4.07 -8.05 -16.70
CA THR A 236 -3.97 -8.24 -18.16
C THR A 236 -4.04 -6.94 -18.95
N ASN A 237 -4.84 -5.96 -18.53
CA ASN A 237 -4.88 -4.66 -19.18
C ASN A 237 -3.55 -3.89 -19.04
N LYS A 238 -2.81 -4.12 -17.97
CA LYS A 238 -1.46 -3.55 -17.77
C LYS A 238 -0.44 -4.15 -18.74
N ILE A 239 -0.42 -5.46 -18.90
CA ILE A 239 0.46 -6.13 -19.86
C ILE A 239 0.21 -5.59 -21.27
N ARG A 240 -1.05 -5.45 -21.68
CA ARG A 240 -1.41 -4.87 -22.98
C ARG A 240 -1.02 -3.40 -23.15
N SER A 241 -1.06 -2.60 -22.10
CA SER A 241 -0.65 -1.21 -22.15
C SER A 241 0.88 -1.06 -22.25
N GLU A 242 1.64 -1.88 -21.57
CA GLU A 242 3.10 -1.93 -21.66
C GLU A 242 3.56 -2.44 -23.05
N GLU A 243 2.95 -3.49 -23.58
CA GLU A 243 3.23 -3.97 -24.96
C GLU A 243 2.93 -2.90 -26.01
N ARG A 244 1.84 -2.13 -25.88
CA ARG A 244 1.51 -1.02 -26.78
C ARG A 244 2.51 0.12 -26.69
N ARG A 245 3.07 0.39 -25.50
CA ARG A 245 4.10 1.43 -25.28
C ARG A 245 5.41 1.02 -25.93
N VAL A 246 5.88 -0.20 -25.69
CA VAL A 246 7.08 -0.77 -26.33
C VAL A 246 6.91 -0.82 -27.85
N GLY A 247 5.75 -1.24 -28.36
CA GLY A 247 5.47 -1.28 -29.80
C GLY A 247 5.43 0.11 -30.48
N LYS A 248 5.10 1.18 -29.76
CA LYS A 248 5.17 2.57 -30.27
C LYS A 248 6.61 3.07 -30.31
N GLU A 249 7.42 2.77 -29.32
CA GLU A 249 8.84 3.16 -29.26
C GLU A 249 9.66 2.44 -30.36
N CYS A 250 9.32 1.21 -30.70
CA CYS A 250 9.93 0.49 -31.84
C CYS A 250 9.55 1.10 -33.19
N ARG A 251 8.34 1.66 -33.37
CA ARG A 251 7.91 2.27 -34.64
C ARG A 251 8.48 3.68 -34.86
N SER A 252 8.95 4.36 -33.85
CA SER A 252 9.54 5.69 -33.97
C SER A 252 11.04 5.69 -34.29
N ARG A 253 11.65 4.50 -34.42
CA ARG A 253 13.08 4.31 -34.72
C ARG A 253 13.38 3.79 -36.15
N TRP A 254 12.37 3.78 -37.06
CA TRP A 254 12.54 3.48 -38.46
C TRP A 254 12.11 4.65 -39.33
#